data_98f670f242e487de1d1d14c1f48cc337
#
_entry.id   98f670f242e487de1d1d14c1f48cc337
#
_cell.length_a   1.000
_cell.length_b   1.000
_cell.length_c   1.000
_cell.angle_alpha   90.00
_cell.angle_beta   90.00
_cell.angle_gamma   90.00
#
_symmetry.space_group_name_H-M   'P 1'
#
loop_
_entity.id
_entity.type
_entity.pdbx_description
1 polymer ?
#
loop_
_entity_poly.entity_id
_entity_poly.type
_entity_poly.pdbx_seq_one_letter_code
_entity_poly.pdbx_strand_id
1 'polypeptide(L)'
;SYDIEMQVSNEHNLPKRMRYYQAAIDIAFLDKGEHYKALNDSYIIFVCLFDAIGKGKPIYTFENICIEDGQTPLQDGTKKVIINAEAFRKAEDKELKGFLEYVKTGTVHTKYTGRIETMIQAVKNSEQARQEYRFMSGFEMDAREKGRSEGFSDGSRQAKLETAKRMR
;
A
#
# COMPACT_ATOMS: atom_id res chain seq x y z
N SER A 1 5.34 1.08 15.59
CA SER A 1 4.75 1.95 14.54
C SER A 1 4.10 1.10 13.45
N TYR A 2 3.07 1.61 12.78
CA TYR A 2 2.46 0.94 11.63
C TYR A 2 1.96 1.95 10.61
N ASP A 3 1.99 1.54 9.36
CA ASP A 3 1.40 2.22 8.21
C ASP A 3 0.39 1.28 7.54
N ILE A 4 -0.82 1.77 7.25
CA ILE A 4 -1.90 0.99 6.66
C ILE A 4 -2.37 1.68 5.39
N GLU A 5 -2.21 0.98 4.27
CA GLU A 5 -2.54 1.45 2.95
C GLU A 5 -3.59 0.56 2.27
N MET A 6 -4.47 1.16 1.46
CA MET A 6 -5.36 0.42 0.56
C MET A 6 -4.85 0.46 -0.87
N GLN A 7 -4.87 -0.69 -1.55
CA GLN A 7 -4.48 -0.81 -2.94
C GLN A 7 -5.59 -1.47 -3.77
N VAL A 8 -6.15 -0.70 -4.69
CA VAL A 8 -7.28 -1.15 -5.53
C VAL A 8 -6.79 -1.86 -6.79
N SER A 9 -5.73 -1.36 -7.43
CA SER A 9 -5.14 -1.89 -8.65
C SER A 9 -3.73 -2.41 -8.44
N ASN A 10 -3.33 -3.43 -9.23
CA ASN A 10 -1.98 -3.99 -9.15
C ASN A 10 -1.01 -3.23 -10.06
N GLU A 11 -0.24 -2.33 -9.48
CA GLU A 11 0.82 -1.58 -10.18
C GLU A 11 2.15 -2.35 -10.24
N HIS A 12 2.21 -3.60 -9.79
CA HIS A 12 3.40 -4.47 -9.76
C HIS A 12 4.62 -3.86 -9.02
N ASN A 13 4.40 -2.88 -8.15
CA ASN A 13 5.45 -2.18 -7.41
C ASN A 13 5.36 -2.34 -5.88
N LEU A 14 4.37 -3.09 -5.39
CA LEU A 14 4.02 -3.19 -3.97
C LEU A 14 5.22 -3.51 -3.06
N PRO A 15 6.10 -4.50 -3.34
CA PRO A 15 7.24 -4.78 -2.48
C PRO A 15 8.23 -3.62 -2.35
N LYS A 16 8.41 -2.85 -3.43
CA LYS A 16 9.29 -1.67 -3.42
C LYS A 16 8.67 -0.51 -2.64
N ARG A 17 7.33 -0.31 -2.76
CA ARG A 17 6.60 0.68 -1.98
C ARG A 17 6.66 0.36 -0.48
N MET A 18 6.44 -0.89 -0.10
CA MET A 18 6.55 -1.34 1.29
C MET A 18 7.93 -1.06 1.87
N ARG A 19 9.00 -1.28 1.08
CA ARG A 19 10.37 -0.95 1.50
C ARG A 19 10.57 0.56 1.67
N TYR A 20 10.02 1.36 0.77
CA TYR A 20 10.10 2.82 0.82
C TYR A 20 9.38 3.39 2.05
N TYR A 21 8.16 2.92 2.33
CA TYR A 21 7.39 3.34 3.50
C TYR A 21 8.05 2.92 4.81
N GLN A 22 8.67 1.73 4.85
CA GLN A 22 9.47 1.31 6.01
C GLN A 22 10.59 2.31 6.30
N ALA A 23 11.37 2.68 5.30
CA ALA A 23 12.43 3.65 5.46
C ALA A 23 11.91 5.05 5.88
N ALA A 24 10.76 5.46 5.35
CA ALA A 24 10.14 6.74 5.70
C ALA A 24 9.70 6.78 7.18
N ILE A 25 9.12 5.68 7.69
CA ILE A 25 8.77 5.55 9.11
C ILE A 25 10.03 5.63 9.97
N ASP A 26 11.06 4.88 9.65
CA ASP A 26 12.29 4.83 10.45
C ASP A 26 12.96 6.21 10.52
N ILE A 27 13.00 6.95 9.40
CA ILE A 27 13.52 8.32 9.34
C ILE A 27 12.64 9.30 10.14
N ALA A 28 11.32 9.11 10.11
CA ALA A 28 10.39 10.00 10.81
C ALA A 28 10.40 9.84 12.33
N PHE A 29 10.80 8.67 12.83
CA PHE A 29 10.75 8.33 14.26
C PHE A 29 12.12 8.25 14.95
N LEU A 30 13.23 8.42 14.23
CA LEU A 30 14.55 8.48 14.81
C LEU A 30 15.14 9.89 14.61
N ASP A 31 15.26 10.62 15.70
CA ASP A 31 15.83 11.96 15.67
C ASP A 31 17.36 11.92 15.44
N LYS A 32 17.88 13.03 14.91
CA LYS A 32 19.31 13.17 14.66
C LYS A 32 20.12 13.05 15.96
N GLY A 33 20.96 12.03 16.02
CA GLY A 33 21.82 11.75 17.19
C GLY A 33 21.24 10.74 18.17
N GLU A 34 20.04 10.27 17.96
CA GLU A 34 19.47 9.16 18.72
C GLU A 34 20.12 7.83 18.35
N HIS A 35 20.08 6.92 19.31
CA HIS A 35 20.66 5.58 19.15
C HIS A 35 19.66 4.69 18.40
N TYR A 36 20.13 3.86 17.45
CA TYR A 36 19.28 2.93 16.67
C TYR A 36 18.40 2.00 17.51
N LYS A 37 18.77 1.74 18.79
CA LYS A 37 17.94 1.01 19.74
C LYS A 37 16.59 1.70 20.06
N ALA A 38 16.47 3.00 19.75
CA ALA A 38 15.23 3.74 19.92
C ALA A 38 14.21 3.47 18.80
N LEU A 39 14.61 2.83 17.69
CA LEU A 39 13.68 2.41 16.64
C LEU A 39 12.68 1.40 17.21
N ASN A 40 11.39 1.72 17.04
CA ASN A 40 10.31 0.83 17.43
C ASN A 40 10.06 -0.22 16.34
N ASP A 41 9.47 -1.34 16.75
CA ASP A 41 8.91 -2.29 15.80
C ASP A 41 7.95 -1.58 14.84
N SER A 42 8.01 -1.94 13.57
CA SER A 42 7.23 -1.30 12.52
C SER A 42 6.57 -2.31 11.58
N TYR A 43 5.35 -1.97 11.20
CA TYR A 43 4.49 -2.81 10.36
C TYR A 43 4.03 -2.00 9.17
N ILE A 44 4.32 -2.48 7.96
CA ILE A 44 3.75 -1.93 6.72
C ILE A 44 2.66 -2.88 6.25
N ILE A 45 1.41 -2.42 6.28
CA ILE A 45 0.22 -3.22 6.01
C ILE A 45 -0.46 -2.70 4.74
N PHE A 46 -0.60 -3.55 3.74
CA PHE A 46 -1.38 -3.24 2.54
C PHE A 46 -2.62 -4.10 2.47
N VAL A 47 -3.78 -3.47 2.39
CA VAL A 47 -5.07 -4.12 2.10
C VAL A 47 -5.32 -4.04 0.60
N CYS A 48 -5.22 -5.18 -0.09
CA CYS A 48 -5.31 -5.27 -1.54
C CYS A 48 -6.65 -5.89 -1.99
N LEU A 49 -7.29 -5.31 -3.00
CA LEU A 49 -8.48 -5.89 -3.64
C LEU A 49 -8.15 -7.03 -4.62
N PHE A 50 -6.87 -7.37 -4.75
CA PHE A 50 -6.32 -8.40 -5.63
C PHE A 50 -5.26 -9.22 -4.89
N ASP A 51 -4.92 -10.40 -5.41
CA ASP A 51 -3.82 -11.21 -4.86
C ASP A 51 -2.46 -10.74 -5.41
N ALA A 52 -1.79 -9.87 -4.66
CA ALA A 52 -0.50 -9.30 -5.05
C ALA A 52 0.64 -10.35 -5.14
N ILE A 53 0.50 -11.50 -4.46
CA ILE A 53 1.51 -12.58 -4.39
C ILE A 53 1.15 -13.76 -5.30
N GLY A 54 -0.15 -13.94 -5.58
CA GLY A 54 -0.62 -15.01 -6.47
C GLY A 54 -0.64 -16.41 -5.84
N LYS A 55 -0.67 -16.52 -4.51
CA LYS A 55 -0.75 -17.82 -3.80
C LYS A 55 -2.12 -18.08 -3.16
N GLY A 56 -3.08 -17.19 -3.34
CA GLY A 56 -4.46 -17.33 -2.88
C GLY A 56 -4.62 -17.37 -1.37
N LYS A 57 -3.70 -16.83 -0.58
CA LYS A 57 -3.82 -16.75 0.88
C LYS A 57 -4.52 -15.43 1.27
N PRO A 58 -5.31 -15.42 2.36
CA PRO A 58 -5.96 -14.22 2.87
C PRO A 58 -4.95 -13.18 3.41
N ILE A 59 -3.87 -13.67 4.01
CA ILE A 59 -2.79 -12.85 4.58
C ILE A 59 -1.45 -13.43 4.17
N TYR A 60 -0.52 -12.53 3.87
CA TYR A 60 0.90 -12.82 3.70
C TYR A 60 1.68 -11.92 4.66
N THR A 61 2.47 -12.55 5.53
CA THR A 61 3.39 -11.83 6.42
C THR A 61 4.82 -12.13 6.01
N PHE A 62 5.61 -11.09 5.87
CA PHE A 62 7.03 -11.18 5.52
C PHE A 62 7.87 -10.56 6.62
N GLU A 63 8.96 -11.24 6.95
CA GLU A 63 10.03 -10.75 7.80
C GLU A 63 11.38 -11.15 7.18
N ASN A 64 12.46 -10.55 7.65
CA ASN A 64 13.81 -10.88 7.19
C ASN A 64 14.27 -12.16 7.82
N ILE A 65 14.62 -13.14 7.00
CA ILE A 65 15.07 -14.48 7.41
C ILE A 65 16.44 -14.76 6.78
N CYS A 66 17.33 -15.42 7.53
CA CYS A 66 18.61 -15.90 7.04
C CYS A 66 18.39 -16.87 5.86
N ILE A 67 19.00 -16.58 4.71
CA ILE A 67 18.84 -17.38 3.50
C ILE A 67 19.53 -18.75 3.64
N GLU A 68 20.62 -18.82 4.38
CA GLU A 68 21.47 -20.01 4.51
C GLU A 68 20.77 -21.17 5.22
N ASP A 69 19.84 -20.86 6.14
CA ASP A 69 19.07 -21.88 6.88
C ASP A 69 17.56 -21.80 6.63
N GLY A 70 17.06 -20.67 6.12
CA GLY A 70 15.64 -20.44 5.83
C GLY A 70 14.73 -20.33 7.05
N GLN A 71 15.28 -20.25 8.26
CA GLN A 71 14.52 -20.29 9.51
C GLN A 71 14.89 -19.21 10.52
N THR A 72 16.15 -18.78 10.58
CA THR A 72 16.62 -17.79 11.57
C THR A 72 16.15 -16.40 11.23
N PRO A 73 15.25 -15.77 12.02
CA PRO A 73 14.80 -14.41 11.78
C PRO A 73 15.90 -13.41 12.17
N LEU A 74 16.02 -12.31 11.40
CA LEU A 74 16.95 -11.21 11.69
C LEU A 74 16.56 -10.44 12.96
N GLN A 75 15.29 -10.49 13.36
CA GLN A 75 14.74 -9.79 14.53
C GLN A 75 14.98 -8.27 14.49
N ASP A 76 14.90 -7.69 13.31
CA ASP A 76 15.05 -6.25 13.10
C ASP A 76 13.79 -5.43 13.46
N GLY A 77 12.74 -6.07 13.97
CA GLY A 77 11.48 -5.45 14.37
C GLY A 77 10.61 -5.01 13.20
N THR A 78 10.95 -5.38 11.94
CA THR A 78 10.16 -4.98 10.78
C THR A 78 9.29 -6.11 10.26
N LYS A 79 8.02 -5.81 9.95
CA LYS A 79 7.11 -6.75 9.27
C LYS A 79 6.36 -6.08 8.13
N LYS A 80 6.20 -6.82 7.05
CA LYS A 80 5.38 -6.42 5.92
C LYS A 80 4.21 -7.37 5.79
N VAL A 81 2.99 -6.81 5.81
CA VAL A 81 1.76 -7.60 5.78
C VAL A 81 0.95 -7.21 4.54
N ILE A 82 0.59 -8.21 3.74
CA ILE A 82 -0.31 -8.04 2.61
C ILE A 82 -1.59 -8.79 2.93
N ILE A 83 -2.68 -8.05 3.00
CA ILE A 83 -4.03 -8.55 3.25
C ILE A 83 -4.75 -8.62 1.91
N ASN A 84 -5.14 -9.83 1.50
CA ASN A 84 -5.75 -10.13 0.22
C ASN A 84 -7.26 -10.28 0.35
N ALA A 85 -8.02 -9.23 0.00
CA ALA A 85 -9.48 -9.24 0.08
C ALA A 85 -10.13 -10.22 -0.91
N GLU A 86 -9.45 -10.59 -2.01
CA GLU A 86 -9.98 -11.56 -2.97
C GLU A 86 -10.09 -12.97 -2.38
N ALA A 87 -9.24 -13.30 -1.39
CA ALA A 87 -9.22 -14.60 -0.74
C ALA A 87 -10.13 -14.69 0.50
N PHE A 88 -11.11 -13.81 0.68
CA PHE A 88 -11.96 -13.74 1.88
C PHE A 88 -12.61 -15.08 2.26
N ARG A 89 -13.00 -15.91 1.25
CA ARG A 89 -13.63 -17.22 1.49
C ARG A 89 -12.71 -18.23 2.16
N LYS A 90 -11.38 -18.02 2.09
CA LYS A 90 -10.36 -18.90 2.67
C LYS A 90 -9.92 -18.45 4.07
N ALA A 91 -10.41 -17.32 4.55
CA ALA A 91 -10.12 -16.87 5.91
C ALA A 91 -10.89 -17.74 6.92
N GLU A 92 -10.17 -18.31 7.89
CA GLU A 92 -10.72 -19.16 8.93
C GLU A 92 -11.34 -18.31 10.05
N ASP A 93 -10.68 -17.21 10.42
CA ASP A 93 -11.21 -16.29 11.42
C ASP A 93 -12.43 -15.53 10.87
N LYS A 94 -13.50 -15.50 11.65
CA LYS A 94 -14.80 -14.93 11.25
C LYS A 94 -14.73 -13.42 11.06
N GLU A 95 -14.02 -12.72 11.92
CA GLU A 95 -13.90 -11.24 11.83
C GLU A 95 -13.02 -10.85 10.65
N LEU A 96 -11.91 -11.56 10.46
CA LEU A 96 -11.06 -11.38 9.30
C LEU A 96 -11.83 -11.63 8.00
N LYS A 97 -12.55 -12.76 7.93
CA LYS A 97 -13.39 -13.09 6.77
C LYS A 97 -14.39 -11.98 6.48
N GLY A 98 -15.11 -11.53 7.50
CA GLY A 98 -16.10 -10.46 7.37
C GLY A 98 -15.47 -9.14 6.93
N PHE A 99 -14.29 -8.80 7.45
CA PHE A 99 -13.53 -7.62 7.04
C PHE A 99 -13.11 -7.70 5.56
N LEU A 100 -12.49 -8.80 5.15
CA LEU A 100 -12.05 -9.00 3.76
C LEU A 100 -13.21 -8.96 2.77
N GLU A 101 -14.34 -9.60 3.13
CA GLU A 101 -15.56 -9.57 2.32
C GLU A 101 -16.13 -8.17 2.22
N TYR A 102 -16.17 -7.43 3.33
CA TYR A 102 -16.59 -6.03 3.35
C TYR A 102 -15.71 -5.16 2.45
N VAL A 103 -14.38 -5.31 2.54
CA VAL A 103 -13.43 -4.57 1.68
C VAL A 103 -13.65 -4.89 0.20
N LYS A 104 -13.92 -6.17 -0.14
CA LYS A 104 -14.11 -6.62 -1.53
C LYS A 104 -15.47 -6.24 -2.10
N THR A 105 -16.55 -6.33 -1.31
CA THR A 105 -17.93 -6.27 -1.80
C THR A 105 -18.76 -5.12 -1.22
N GLY A 106 -18.31 -4.48 -0.15
CA GLY A 106 -19.09 -3.51 0.62
C GLY A 106 -20.15 -4.12 1.53
N THR A 107 -20.21 -5.46 1.66
CA THR A 107 -21.27 -6.13 2.42
C THR A 107 -20.89 -6.27 3.89
N VAL A 108 -21.75 -5.78 4.77
CA VAL A 108 -21.57 -5.85 6.23
C VAL A 108 -22.09 -7.17 6.78
N HIS A 109 -21.23 -7.96 7.43
CA HIS A 109 -21.62 -9.26 8.01
C HIS A 109 -21.29 -9.39 9.49
N THR A 110 -20.41 -8.57 10.06
CA THR A 110 -20.00 -8.65 11.46
C THR A 110 -20.23 -7.34 12.19
N LYS A 111 -20.24 -7.39 13.53
CA LYS A 111 -20.32 -6.16 14.33
C LYS A 111 -19.16 -5.21 14.05
N TYR A 112 -17.98 -5.77 13.78
CA TYR A 112 -16.79 -5.00 13.45
C TYR A 112 -16.95 -4.24 12.13
N THR A 113 -17.37 -4.92 11.06
CA THR A 113 -17.62 -4.28 9.76
C THR A 113 -18.79 -3.29 9.81
N GLY A 114 -19.80 -3.53 10.62
CA GLY A 114 -20.87 -2.56 10.87
C GLY A 114 -20.38 -1.26 11.53
N ARG A 115 -19.45 -1.37 12.46
CA ARG A 115 -18.80 -0.17 13.06
C ARG A 115 -17.97 0.59 12.04
N ILE A 116 -17.17 -0.12 11.21
CA ILE A 116 -16.40 0.49 10.12
C ILE A 116 -17.33 1.24 9.17
N GLU A 117 -18.41 0.60 8.71
CA GLU A 117 -19.40 1.23 7.83
C GLU A 117 -19.99 2.50 8.43
N THR A 118 -20.38 2.46 9.72
CA THR A 118 -20.88 3.65 10.42
C THR A 118 -19.87 4.79 10.43
N MET A 119 -18.59 4.49 10.69
CA MET A 119 -17.52 5.49 10.67
C MET A 119 -17.29 6.05 9.25
N ILE A 120 -17.30 5.20 8.23
CA ILE A 120 -17.15 5.61 6.83
C ILE A 120 -18.31 6.52 6.42
N GLN A 121 -19.54 6.18 6.79
CA GLN A 121 -20.71 7.02 6.50
C GLN A 121 -20.65 8.37 7.22
N ALA A 122 -20.17 8.40 8.45
CA ALA A 122 -19.94 9.66 9.17
C ALA A 122 -18.91 10.56 8.45
N VAL A 123 -17.81 9.99 7.99
CA VAL A 123 -16.78 10.71 7.20
C VAL A 123 -17.35 11.20 5.86
N LYS A 124 -18.05 10.31 5.12
CA LYS A 124 -18.68 10.67 3.84
C LYS A 124 -19.70 11.80 3.95
N ASN A 125 -20.39 11.90 5.10
CA ASN A 125 -21.38 12.93 5.36
C ASN A 125 -20.75 14.22 5.93
N SER A 126 -19.48 14.21 6.31
CA SER A 126 -18.75 15.40 6.76
C SER A 126 -18.39 16.29 5.56
N GLU A 127 -18.83 17.54 5.60
CA GLU A 127 -18.51 18.51 4.55
C GLU A 127 -17.02 18.85 4.52
N GLN A 128 -16.38 18.90 5.68
CA GLN A 128 -14.94 19.11 5.80
C GLN A 128 -14.15 17.95 5.14
N ALA A 129 -14.49 16.70 5.44
CA ALA A 129 -13.83 15.54 4.82
C ALA A 129 -14.03 15.49 3.30
N ARG A 130 -15.21 15.93 2.81
CA ARG A 130 -15.47 16.05 1.36
C ARG A 130 -14.60 17.14 0.71
N GLN A 131 -14.38 18.26 1.38
CA GLN A 131 -13.50 19.32 0.87
C GLN A 131 -12.05 18.87 0.83
N GLU A 132 -11.56 18.26 1.91
CA GLU A 132 -10.20 17.69 1.96
C GLU A 132 -9.97 16.64 0.87
N TYR A 133 -10.92 15.73 0.67
CA TYR A 133 -10.83 14.73 -0.40
C TYR A 133 -10.80 15.36 -1.81
N ARG A 134 -11.64 16.38 -2.07
CA ARG A 134 -11.63 17.10 -3.34
C ARG A 134 -10.30 17.81 -3.57
N PHE A 135 -9.73 18.39 -2.54
CA PHE A 135 -8.45 19.07 -2.62
C PHE A 135 -7.32 18.09 -2.93
N MET A 136 -7.25 16.97 -2.21
CA MET A 136 -6.27 15.90 -2.44
C MET A 136 -6.39 15.27 -3.84
N SER A 137 -7.61 14.96 -4.28
CA SER A 137 -7.83 14.41 -5.61
C SER A 137 -7.49 15.40 -6.74
N GLY A 138 -7.64 16.69 -6.51
CA GLY A 138 -7.18 17.74 -7.45
C GLY A 138 -5.68 17.72 -7.63
N PHE A 139 -4.91 17.65 -6.56
CA PHE A 139 -3.44 17.53 -6.61
C PHE A 139 -2.97 16.24 -7.33
N GLU A 140 -3.62 15.11 -7.08
CA GLU A 140 -3.30 13.86 -7.79
C GLU A 140 -3.59 13.95 -9.28
N MET A 141 -4.69 14.58 -9.68
CA MET A 141 -5.03 14.79 -11.08
C MET A 141 -4.02 15.70 -11.77
N ASP A 142 -3.65 16.81 -11.14
CA ASP A 142 -2.65 17.75 -11.66
C ASP A 142 -1.26 17.09 -11.79
N ALA A 143 -0.86 16.31 -10.78
CA ALA A 143 0.40 15.54 -10.81
C ALA A 143 0.41 14.47 -11.93
N ARG A 144 -0.71 13.78 -12.15
CA ARG A 144 -0.86 12.81 -13.24
C ARG A 144 -0.83 13.48 -14.60
N GLU A 145 -1.51 14.61 -14.77
CA GLU A 145 -1.54 15.36 -16.03
C GLU A 145 -0.16 15.92 -16.37
N LYS A 146 0.55 16.46 -15.37
CA LYS A 146 1.92 16.93 -15.51
C LYS A 146 2.87 15.79 -15.90
N GLY A 147 2.82 14.66 -15.20
CA GLY A 147 3.64 13.49 -15.51
C GLY A 147 3.36 12.90 -16.90
N ARG A 148 2.09 12.91 -17.35
CA ARG A 148 1.69 12.48 -18.70
C ARG A 148 2.22 13.43 -19.77
N SER A 149 2.15 14.74 -19.54
CA SER A 149 2.66 15.77 -20.44
C SER A 149 4.19 15.71 -20.57
N GLU A 150 4.90 15.57 -19.47
CA GLU A 150 6.36 15.42 -19.44
C GLU A 150 6.77 14.13 -20.15
N GLY A 151 6.14 12.98 -19.87
CA GLY A 151 6.44 11.71 -20.50
C GLY A 151 6.18 11.70 -22.01
N PHE A 152 5.13 12.39 -22.48
CA PHE A 152 4.86 12.55 -23.92
C PHE A 152 5.92 13.44 -24.61
N SER A 153 6.34 14.52 -23.94
CA SER A 153 7.40 15.42 -24.43
C SER A 153 8.74 14.69 -24.56
N ASP A 154 9.14 13.95 -23.52
CA ASP A 154 10.39 13.19 -23.50
C ASP A 154 10.39 12.03 -24.49
N GLY A 155 9.29 11.30 -24.61
CA GLY A 155 9.14 10.24 -25.60
C GLY A 155 9.21 10.77 -27.04
N SER A 156 8.60 11.92 -27.32
CA SER A 156 8.68 12.58 -28.64
C SER A 156 10.10 13.04 -28.95
N ARG A 157 10.82 13.58 -27.97
CA ARG A 157 12.22 14.00 -28.10
C ARG A 157 13.16 12.81 -28.37
N GLN A 158 12.99 11.71 -27.64
CA GLN A 158 13.77 10.50 -27.86
C GLN A 158 13.50 9.88 -29.24
N ALA A 159 12.26 9.78 -29.67
CA ALA A 159 11.91 9.28 -31.00
C ALA A 159 12.55 10.12 -32.14
N LYS A 160 12.56 11.45 -32.01
CA LYS A 160 13.22 12.33 -32.97
C LYS A 160 14.75 12.12 -33.00
N LEU A 161 15.39 11.92 -31.84
CA LEU A 161 16.82 11.64 -31.73
C LEU A 161 17.19 10.28 -32.35
N GLU A 162 16.39 9.24 -32.12
CA GLU A 162 16.62 7.93 -32.72
C GLU A 162 16.42 7.95 -34.24
N THR A 163 15.40 8.67 -34.72
CA THR A 163 15.19 8.85 -36.16
C THR A 163 16.37 9.57 -36.81
N ALA A 164 16.88 10.64 -36.19
CA ALA A 164 18.04 11.37 -36.69
C ALA A 164 19.33 10.54 -36.70
N LYS A 165 19.49 9.60 -35.75
CA LYS A 165 20.62 8.66 -35.72
C LYS A 165 20.55 7.61 -36.82
N ARG A 166 19.35 7.19 -37.26
CA ARG A 166 19.17 6.21 -38.33
C ARG A 166 19.34 6.80 -39.75
N MET A 167 19.29 8.11 -39.86
CA MET A 167 19.44 8.84 -41.15
C MET A 167 20.90 9.25 -41.45
N ARG A 168 21.84 8.92 -40.56
CA ARG A 168 23.32 9.05 -40.75
C ARG A 168 23.94 7.70 -41.07
#